data_acda17294cab588ac8a79ba8c3cdb69b
#
_entry.id   acda17294cab588ac8a79ba8c3cdb69b
#
_cell.length_a   1.000
_cell.length_b   1.000
_cell.length_c   1.000
_cell.angle_alpha   90.00
_cell.angle_beta   90.00
_cell.angle_gamma   90.00
#
_symmetry.space_group_name_H-M   'P 1'
#
loop_
_entity.id
_entity.type
_entity.pdbx_description
1 polymer ?
#
loop_
_entity_poly.entity_id
_entity_poly.type
_entity_poly.pdbx_seq_one_letter_code
_entity_poly.pdbx_strand_id
1 'polypeptide(L)'
;LLKPDQGVVELDGKNMLTDTLDLRRRIGYVPDHFGLYDNLKVSEYMEFFAACYHLEGFAARKRAGSLLEQVGLGERKDAFVDGLSRGMQQRLCLARALIHDPELLIMDEPTAGLDPRTHLEFRQMVWKLHEQGKTILLSSHNLAELSELCTDIGIIDAGKMVLSGSMDEIMERIYTSKQIIISVQDQMEKTLAFLKESPMVRTISICEKDIMVGFIGDERRESELLKQMIEAGIPVRGFMREPGSLESIFMQITDHNKEKVVLSYED
;
A
#
# COMPACT_ATOMS: atom_id res chain seq x y z
N LEU A 1 11.30 -19.05 1.73
CA LEU A 1 10.34 -18.46 2.65
C LEU A 1 10.45 -19.12 4.02
N LEU A 2 10.26 -18.38 5.08
CA LEU A 2 10.32 -18.85 6.45
C LEU A 2 9.15 -19.79 6.74
N LYS A 3 9.39 -20.79 7.60
CA LYS A 3 8.31 -21.61 8.16
C LYS A 3 7.69 -20.85 9.34
N PRO A 4 6.35 -20.86 9.50
CA PRO A 4 5.74 -20.31 10.70
C PRO A 4 6.08 -21.18 11.91
N ASP A 5 6.30 -20.55 13.07
CA ASP A 5 6.49 -21.25 14.34
C ASP A 5 5.19 -21.90 14.81
N GLN A 6 4.06 -21.23 14.53
CA GLN A 6 2.69 -21.70 14.83
C GLN A 6 1.73 -21.26 13.73
N GLY A 7 0.63 -21.97 13.59
CA GLY A 7 -0.41 -21.66 12.62
C GLY A 7 -0.24 -22.42 11.30
N VAL A 8 -1.12 -22.10 10.35
CA VAL A 8 -1.20 -22.74 9.03
C VAL A 8 -1.22 -21.67 7.97
N VAL A 9 -0.54 -21.92 6.86
CA VAL A 9 -0.61 -21.10 5.63
C VAL A 9 -1.22 -21.95 4.55
N GLU A 10 -2.34 -21.50 4.00
CA GLU A 10 -3.09 -22.24 2.98
C GLU A 10 -3.21 -21.42 1.69
N LEU A 11 -3.15 -22.13 0.57
CA LEU A 11 -3.48 -21.63 -0.76
C LEU A 11 -4.55 -22.53 -1.35
N ASP A 12 -5.74 -22.01 -1.59
CA ASP A 12 -6.93 -22.76 -2.04
C ASP A 12 -7.20 -24.02 -1.20
N GLY A 13 -7.17 -23.88 0.13
CA GLY A 13 -7.41 -24.98 1.07
C GLY A 13 -6.30 -26.02 1.16
N LYS A 14 -5.18 -25.85 0.45
CA LYS A 14 -4.00 -26.72 0.55
C LYS A 14 -2.96 -26.10 1.47
N ASN A 15 -2.43 -26.90 2.40
CA ASN A 15 -1.43 -26.44 3.35
C ASN A 15 -0.06 -26.28 2.66
N MET A 16 0.48 -25.07 2.69
CA MET A 16 1.76 -24.72 2.08
C MET A 16 2.98 -25.42 2.71
N LEU A 17 2.83 -26.00 3.89
CA LEU A 17 3.92 -26.70 4.59
C LEU A 17 4.03 -28.16 4.15
N THR A 18 2.95 -28.77 3.69
CA THR A 18 2.91 -30.19 3.26
C THR A 18 3.02 -30.34 1.75
N ASP A 19 2.35 -29.51 0.96
CA ASP A 19 2.27 -29.60 -0.51
C ASP A 19 3.21 -28.60 -1.22
N THR A 20 4.42 -28.48 -0.73
CA THR A 20 5.33 -27.37 -1.06
C THR A 20 5.72 -27.24 -2.54
N LEU A 21 5.89 -28.34 -3.28
CA LEU A 21 6.35 -28.28 -4.68
C LEU A 21 5.24 -27.86 -5.63
N ASP A 22 4.05 -28.43 -5.49
CA ASP A 22 2.90 -28.08 -6.33
C ASP A 22 2.47 -26.62 -6.11
N LEU A 23 2.38 -26.21 -4.85
CA LEU A 23 1.98 -24.85 -4.50
C LEU A 23 3.01 -23.79 -4.92
N ARG A 24 4.31 -24.09 -4.86
CA ARG A 24 5.34 -23.18 -5.35
C ARG A 24 5.24 -22.91 -6.85
N ARG A 25 4.78 -23.87 -7.64
CA ARG A 25 4.53 -23.69 -9.07
C ARG A 25 3.35 -22.77 -9.37
N ARG A 26 2.48 -22.56 -8.38
CA ARG A 26 1.33 -21.66 -8.50
C ARG A 26 1.64 -20.24 -8.06
N ILE A 27 2.86 -19.97 -7.55
CA ILE A 27 3.28 -18.68 -7.00
C ILE A 27 4.38 -18.09 -7.86
N GLY A 28 4.19 -16.86 -8.30
CA GLY A 28 5.23 -16.00 -8.84
C GLY A 28 5.74 -15.04 -7.76
N TYR A 29 7.05 -14.82 -7.70
CA TYR A 29 7.65 -13.93 -6.70
C TYR A 29 8.50 -12.83 -7.34
N VAL A 30 8.21 -11.60 -6.99
CA VAL A 30 8.96 -10.39 -7.36
C VAL A 30 9.57 -9.83 -6.08
N PRO A 31 10.87 -10.00 -5.84
CA PRO A 31 11.55 -9.45 -4.68
C PRO A 31 11.86 -7.95 -4.84
N ASP A 32 12.07 -7.23 -3.74
CA ASP A 32 12.58 -5.86 -3.73
C ASP A 32 13.96 -5.75 -4.42
N HIS A 33 14.86 -6.71 -4.13
CA HIS A 33 16.17 -6.81 -4.78
C HIS A 33 16.16 -7.86 -5.88
N PHE A 34 16.43 -7.45 -7.10
CA PHE A 34 16.15 -8.26 -8.29
C PHE A 34 17.00 -9.53 -8.44
N GLY A 35 18.21 -9.59 -7.87
CA GLY A 35 19.10 -10.73 -7.97
C GLY A 35 19.33 -11.18 -9.44
N LEU A 36 19.63 -10.21 -10.31
CA LEU A 36 19.76 -10.44 -11.73
C LEU A 36 21.12 -11.06 -12.08
N TYR A 37 21.16 -11.84 -13.17
CA TYR A 37 22.40 -12.38 -13.73
C TYR A 37 22.92 -11.41 -14.79
N ASP A 38 23.92 -10.62 -14.43
CA ASP A 38 24.40 -9.47 -15.19
C ASP A 38 24.95 -9.82 -16.60
N ASN A 39 25.53 -11.02 -16.77
CA ASN A 39 26.14 -11.45 -18.01
C ASN A 39 25.19 -12.13 -19.01
N LEU A 40 23.87 -12.13 -18.74
CA LEU A 40 22.89 -12.69 -19.64
C LEU A 40 22.17 -11.60 -20.44
N LYS A 41 21.82 -11.92 -21.69
CA LYS A 41 20.82 -11.14 -22.42
C LYS A 41 19.43 -11.35 -21.82
N VAL A 42 18.56 -10.39 -22.00
CA VAL A 42 17.17 -10.45 -21.53
C VAL A 42 16.46 -11.72 -22.01
N SER A 43 16.63 -12.10 -23.28
CA SER A 43 16.07 -13.35 -23.81
C SER A 43 16.66 -14.60 -23.14
N GLU A 44 17.97 -14.64 -22.96
CA GLU A 44 18.65 -15.77 -22.31
C GLU A 44 18.22 -15.92 -20.84
N TYR A 45 18.09 -14.80 -20.14
CA TYR A 45 17.59 -14.75 -18.78
C TYR A 45 16.18 -15.34 -18.68
N MET A 46 15.27 -14.94 -19.58
CA MET A 46 13.91 -15.48 -19.60
C MET A 46 13.88 -16.97 -19.99
N GLU A 47 14.69 -17.40 -20.96
CA GLU A 47 14.80 -18.82 -21.34
C GLU A 47 15.37 -19.68 -20.18
N PHE A 48 16.34 -19.16 -19.43
CA PHE A 48 16.87 -19.83 -18.25
C PHE A 48 15.79 -20.10 -17.21
N PHE A 49 14.98 -19.09 -16.87
CA PHE A 49 13.89 -19.26 -15.91
C PHE A 49 12.75 -20.14 -16.47
N ALA A 50 12.48 -20.08 -17.76
CA ALA A 50 11.53 -21.00 -18.40
C ALA A 50 11.98 -22.46 -18.23
N ALA A 51 13.26 -22.75 -18.44
CA ALA A 51 13.81 -24.08 -18.25
C ALA A 51 13.70 -24.59 -16.80
N CYS A 52 13.81 -23.71 -15.80
CA CYS A 52 13.59 -24.05 -14.39
C CYS A 52 12.16 -24.59 -14.12
N TYR A 53 11.20 -24.20 -14.96
CA TYR A 53 9.82 -24.69 -14.91
C TYR A 53 9.50 -25.73 -16.00
N HIS A 54 10.54 -26.36 -16.58
CA HIS A 54 10.41 -27.37 -17.63
C HIS A 54 9.77 -26.90 -18.93
N LEU A 55 9.84 -25.60 -19.21
CA LEU A 55 9.48 -25.03 -20.50
C LEU A 55 10.75 -24.95 -21.35
N GLU A 56 10.78 -25.65 -22.48
CA GLU A 56 11.97 -25.75 -23.33
C GLU A 56 11.67 -25.44 -24.81
N GLY A 57 12.72 -25.13 -25.56
CA GLY A 57 12.70 -25.00 -26.99
C GLY A 57 11.78 -23.87 -27.48
N PHE A 58 10.96 -24.16 -28.47
CA PHE A 58 10.07 -23.16 -29.11
C PHE A 58 9.02 -22.61 -28.13
N ALA A 59 8.47 -23.47 -27.24
CA ALA A 59 7.44 -23.05 -26.28
C ALA A 59 8.00 -22.03 -25.28
N ALA A 60 9.21 -22.26 -24.75
CA ALA A 60 9.89 -21.32 -23.87
C ALA A 60 10.13 -19.97 -24.53
N ARG A 61 10.69 -19.97 -25.75
CA ARG A 61 10.93 -18.73 -26.50
C ARG A 61 9.66 -17.97 -26.82
N LYS A 62 8.62 -18.65 -27.23
CA LYS A 62 7.32 -18.04 -27.51
C LYS A 62 6.73 -17.39 -26.24
N ARG A 63 6.75 -18.11 -25.11
CA ARG A 63 6.25 -17.60 -23.82
C ARG A 63 7.08 -16.42 -23.34
N ALA A 64 8.41 -16.52 -23.37
CA ALA A 64 9.34 -15.45 -22.99
C ALA A 64 9.12 -14.20 -23.87
N GLY A 65 9.04 -14.36 -25.19
CA GLY A 65 8.78 -13.25 -26.11
C GLY A 65 7.46 -12.56 -25.82
N SER A 66 6.38 -13.31 -25.65
CA SER A 66 5.06 -12.74 -25.32
C SER A 66 5.07 -11.95 -24.00
N LEU A 67 5.75 -12.46 -22.97
CA LEU A 67 5.86 -11.76 -21.69
C LEU A 67 6.73 -10.48 -21.79
N LEU A 68 7.83 -10.55 -22.54
CA LEU A 68 8.65 -9.36 -22.81
C LEU A 68 7.89 -8.26 -23.53
N GLU A 69 7.04 -8.61 -24.51
CA GLU A 69 6.14 -7.66 -25.14
C GLU A 69 5.13 -7.08 -24.14
N GLN A 70 4.53 -7.94 -23.31
CA GLN A 70 3.55 -7.53 -22.29
C GLN A 70 4.11 -6.51 -21.29
N VAL A 71 5.38 -6.65 -20.92
CA VAL A 71 6.06 -5.72 -20.00
C VAL A 71 6.82 -4.58 -20.70
N GLY A 72 6.69 -4.46 -22.03
CA GLY A 72 7.32 -3.40 -22.81
C GLY A 72 8.85 -3.54 -22.95
N LEU A 73 9.37 -4.77 -22.94
CA LEU A 73 10.78 -5.10 -23.13
C LEU A 73 11.07 -5.88 -24.42
N GLY A 74 10.11 -6.01 -25.32
CA GLY A 74 10.26 -6.78 -26.56
C GLY A 74 11.45 -6.33 -27.43
N GLU A 75 11.63 -5.02 -27.59
CA GLU A 75 12.77 -4.44 -28.34
C GLU A 75 14.12 -4.56 -27.61
N ARG A 76 14.11 -4.92 -26.31
CA ARG A 76 15.31 -5.06 -25.45
C ARG A 76 15.76 -6.51 -25.25
N LYS A 77 15.15 -7.47 -25.96
CA LYS A 77 15.46 -8.91 -25.81
C LYS A 77 16.92 -9.27 -25.97
N ASP A 78 17.66 -8.55 -26.81
CA ASP A 78 19.07 -8.77 -27.10
C ASP A 78 20.02 -7.87 -26.27
N ALA A 79 19.47 -6.98 -25.43
CA ALA A 79 20.27 -6.19 -24.49
C ALA A 79 20.72 -7.04 -23.30
N PHE A 80 21.86 -6.69 -22.70
CA PHE A 80 22.32 -7.29 -21.47
C PHE A 80 21.47 -6.80 -20.28
N VAL A 81 21.27 -7.67 -19.29
CA VAL A 81 20.42 -7.38 -18.12
C VAL A 81 21.01 -6.24 -17.27
N ASP A 82 22.33 -6.17 -17.13
CA ASP A 82 23.05 -5.10 -16.43
C ASP A 82 22.90 -3.71 -17.08
N GLY A 83 22.65 -3.66 -18.37
CA GLY A 83 22.40 -2.43 -19.13
C GLY A 83 20.98 -1.87 -19.00
N LEU A 84 20.09 -2.53 -18.26
CA LEU A 84 18.70 -2.09 -18.06
C LEU A 84 18.59 -1.06 -16.94
N SER A 85 17.73 -0.05 -17.14
CA SER A 85 17.34 0.85 -16.04
C SER A 85 16.59 0.11 -14.95
N ARG A 86 16.56 0.66 -13.71
CA ARG A 86 15.85 0.05 -12.57
C ARG A 86 14.40 -0.34 -12.93
N GLY A 87 13.65 0.54 -13.57
CA GLY A 87 12.27 0.24 -13.99
C GLY A 87 12.18 -0.86 -15.05
N MET A 88 13.18 -0.97 -15.96
CA MET A 88 13.25 -2.09 -16.91
C MET A 88 13.59 -3.39 -16.20
N GLN A 89 14.48 -3.37 -15.22
CA GLN A 89 14.81 -4.53 -14.39
C GLN A 89 13.61 -5.01 -13.60
N GLN A 90 12.82 -4.07 -13.04
CA GLN A 90 11.57 -4.39 -12.35
C GLN A 90 10.58 -5.11 -13.28
N ARG A 91 10.38 -4.57 -14.49
CA ARG A 91 9.52 -5.19 -15.50
C ARG A 91 10.03 -6.57 -15.94
N LEU A 92 11.33 -6.74 -16.04
CA LEU A 92 11.93 -8.05 -16.33
C LEU A 92 11.67 -9.05 -15.19
N CYS A 93 11.78 -8.63 -13.92
CA CYS A 93 11.43 -9.45 -12.77
C CYS A 93 9.96 -9.87 -12.75
N LEU A 94 9.07 -8.95 -13.13
CA LEU A 94 7.64 -9.27 -13.30
C LEU A 94 7.44 -10.31 -14.41
N ALA A 95 8.07 -10.14 -15.59
CA ALA A 95 8.00 -11.11 -16.68
C ALA A 95 8.53 -12.50 -16.26
N ARG A 96 9.65 -12.53 -15.52
CA ARG A 96 10.20 -13.76 -14.92
C ARG A 96 9.20 -14.43 -13.99
N ALA A 97 8.57 -13.66 -13.09
CA ALA A 97 7.59 -14.19 -12.14
C ALA A 97 6.35 -14.80 -12.84
N LEU A 98 6.05 -14.34 -14.06
CA LEU A 98 4.92 -14.80 -14.88
C LEU A 98 5.26 -15.96 -15.82
N ILE A 99 6.52 -16.42 -15.90
CA ILE A 99 6.97 -17.35 -16.92
C ILE A 99 6.21 -18.68 -16.89
N HIS A 100 5.88 -19.18 -15.71
CA HIS A 100 5.20 -20.43 -15.44
C HIS A 100 3.69 -20.30 -15.22
N ASP A 101 3.14 -19.11 -15.52
CA ASP A 101 1.71 -18.77 -15.44
C ASP A 101 1.10 -18.95 -14.03
N PRO A 102 1.68 -18.35 -12.98
CA PRO A 102 1.20 -18.53 -11.61
C PRO A 102 -0.21 -17.94 -11.43
N GLU A 103 -0.93 -18.46 -10.44
CA GLU A 103 -2.24 -17.95 -10.02
C GLU A 103 -2.10 -16.81 -8.99
N LEU A 104 -1.06 -16.89 -8.14
CA LEU A 104 -0.73 -15.90 -7.12
C LEU A 104 0.60 -15.24 -7.43
N LEU A 105 0.61 -13.91 -7.45
CA LEU A 105 1.83 -13.10 -7.48
C LEU A 105 2.08 -12.49 -6.11
N ILE A 106 3.28 -12.72 -5.58
CA ILE A 106 3.76 -12.06 -4.36
C ILE A 106 4.83 -11.06 -4.78
N MET A 107 4.65 -9.79 -4.42
CA MET A 107 5.55 -8.72 -4.79
C MET A 107 5.99 -7.96 -3.53
N ASP A 108 7.29 -7.81 -3.36
CA ASP A 108 7.88 -7.09 -2.23
C ASP A 108 8.39 -5.73 -2.69
N GLU A 109 7.74 -4.66 -2.20
CA GLU A 109 8.03 -3.27 -2.55
C GLU A 109 8.19 -3.04 -4.07
N PRO A 110 7.25 -3.47 -4.92
CA PRO A 110 7.47 -3.58 -6.36
C PRO A 110 7.67 -2.25 -7.09
N THR A 111 7.38 -1.14 -6.46
CA THR A 111 7.49 0.21 -7.04
C THR A 111 8.56 1.07 -6.38
N ALA A 112 9.24 0.54 -5.36
CA ALA A 112 10.25 1.27 -4.62
C ALA A 112 11.39 1.79 -5.52
N GLY A 113 11.62 3.11 -5.45
CA GLY A 113 12.69 3.77 -6.21
C GLY A 113 12.47 3.87 -7.72
N LEU A 114 11.23 3.70 -8.19
CA LEU A 114 10.85 4.01 -9.55
C LEU A 114 10.55 5.51 -9.69
N ASP A 115 10.81 6.06 -10.87
CA ASP A 115 10.35 7.40 -11.21
C ASP A 115 8.81 7.41 -11.41
N PRO A 116 8.14 8.58 -11.27
CA PRO A 116 6.68 8.65 -11.29
C PRO A 116 6.03 8.07 -12.55
N ARG A 117 6.66 8.20 -13.71
CA ARG A 117 6.14 7.68 -14.97
C ARG A 117 6.21 6.15 -15.01
N THR A 118 7.38 5.61 -14.68
CA THR A 118 7.59 4.16 -14.61
C THR A 118 6.70 3.49 -13.57
N HIS A 119 6.48 4.18 -12.44
CA HIS A 119 5.54 3.76 -11.41
C HIS A 119 4.10 3.61 -11.96
N LEU A 120 3.59 4.62 -12.68
CA LEU A 120 2.27 4.54 -13.31
C LEU A 120 2.16 3.41 -14.34
N GLU A 121 3.20 3.22 -15.17
CA GLU A 121 3.25 2.14 -16.16
C GLU A 121 3.23 0.76 -15.47
N PHE A 122 3.99 0.59 -14.38
CA PHE A 122 4.02 -0.65 -13.61
C PHE A 122 2.65 -0.95 -12.97
N ARG A 123 2.02 0.05 -12.36
CA ARG A 123 0.68 -0.06 -11.78
C ARG A 123 -0.36 -0.53 -12.80
N GLN A 124 -0.33 0.02 -14.02
CA GLN A 124 -1.21 -0.42 -15.10
C GLN A 124 -0.97 -1.89 -15.50
N MET A 125 0.28 -2.36 -15.46
CA MET A 125 0.60 -3.77 -15.71
C MET A 125 0.00 -4.67 -14.63
N VAL A 126 0.13 -4.28 -13.35
CA VAL A 126 -0.44 -5.01 -12.20
C VAL A 126 -1.96 -5.09 -12.31
N TRP A 127 -2.62 -3.99 -12.62
CA TRP A 127 -4.08 -3.97 -12.86
C TRP A 127 -4.51 -4.92 -13.98
N LYS A 128 -3.82 -4.91 -15.12
CA LYS A 128 -4.11 -5.84 -16.22
C LYS A 128 -3.96 -7.31 -15.83
N LEU A 129 -2.99 -7.63 -14.98
CA LEU A 129 -2.82 -8.99 -14.47
C LEU A 129 -3.97 -9.39 -13.54
N HIS A 130 -4.46 -8.47 -12.70
CA HIS A 130 -5.64 -8.68 -11.87
C HIS A 130 -6.89 -8.91 -12.74
N GLU A 131 -7.13 -8.09 -13.76
CA GLU A 131 -8.24 -8.28 -14.72
C GLU A 131 -8.17 -9.63 -15.46
N GLN A 132 -6.97 -10.19 -15.63
CA GLN A 132 -6.76 -11.53 -16.17
C GLN A 132 -7.01 -12.66 -15.16
N GLY A 133 -7.46 -12.32 -13.94
CA GLY A 133 -7.80 -13.28 -12.88
C GLY A 133 -6.63 -13.68 -11.98
N LYS A 134 -5.50 -12.96 -12.01
CA LYS A 134 -4.39 -13.22 -11.08
C LYS A 134 -4.71 -12.63 -9.70
N THR A 135 -4.44 -13.41 -8.65
CA THR A 135 -4.41 -12.88 -7.29
C THR A 135 -3.06 -12.25 -7.03
N ILE A 136 -3.04 -11.05 -6.45
CA ILE A 136 -1.82 -10.28 -6.23
C ILE A 136 -1.73 -9.89 -4.76
N LEU A 137 -0.65 -10.31 -4.11
CA LEU A 137 -0.27 -9.89 -2.76
C LEU A 137 0.97 -9.02 -2.88
N LEU A 138 0.88 -7.76 -2.48
CA LEU A 138 2.04 -6.87 -2.53
C LEU A 138 2.27 -6.20 -1.17
N SER A 139 3.54 -5.92 -0.87
CA SER A 139 3.94 -5.04 0.23
C SER A 139 4.29 -3.66 -0.31
N SER A 140 3.96 -2.61 0.43
CA SER A 140 4.43 -1.26 0.19
C SER A 140 4.41 -0.45 1.47
N HIS A 141 5.34 0.49 1.62
CA HIS A 141 5.31 1.52 2.65
C HIS A 141 4.64 2.81 2.16
N ASN A 142 4.24 2.87 0.88
CA ASN A 142 3.52 3.99 0.29
C ASN A 142 2.00 3.75 0.37
N LEU A 143 1.37 4.29 1.41
CA LEU A 143 -0.06 4.11 1.67
C LEU A 143 -0.96 4.71 0.58
N ALA A 144 -0.54 5.82 -0.03
CA ALA A 144 -1.29 6.42 -1.15
C ALA A 144 -1.34 5.46 -2.36
N GLU A 145 -0.24 4.76 -2.64
CA GLU A 145 -0.21 3.74 -3.68
C GLU A 145 -1.15 2.57 -3.39
N LEU A 146 -1.13 2.08 -2.13
CA LEU A 146 -2.00 0.97 -1.73
C LEU A 146 -3.48 1.32 -1.90
N SER A 147 -3.88 2.56 -1.56
CA SER A 147 -5.26 3.02 -1.72
C SER A 147 -5.75 3.03 -3.17
N GLU A 148 -4.83 3.18 -4.12
CA GLU A 148 -5.15 3.22 -5.56
C GLU A 148 -5.02 1.86 -6.25
N LEU A 149 -4.28 0.90 -5.65
CA LEU A 149 -3.93 -0.36 -6.29
C LEU A 149 -4.63 -1.57 -5.68
N CYS A 150 -4.93 -1.54 -4.39
CA CYS A 150 -5.42 -2.71 -3.65
C CYS A 150 -6.94 -2.70 -3.48
N THR A 151 -7.55 -3.89 -3.53
CA THR A 151 -8.95 -4.13 -3.16
C THR A 151 -9.09 -4.37 -1.66
N ASP A 152 -8.07 -4.97 -1.06
CA ASP A 152 -8.01 -5.32 0.34
C ASP A 152 -6.66 -4.89 0.91
N ILE A 153 -6.62 -4.52 2.17
CA ILE A 153 -5.40 -4.06 2.84
C ILE A 153 -5.23 -4.73 4.20
N GLY A 154 -3.98 -4.98 4.56
CA GLY A 154 -3.59 -5.36 5.91
C GLY A 154 -2.47 -4.47 6.42
N ILE A 155 -2.62 -3.90 7.60
CA ILE A 155 -1.59 -3.08 8.25
C ILE A 155 -0.95 -3.90 9.37
N ILE A 156 0.37 -4.02 9.31
CA ILE A 156 1.17 -4.70 10.32
C ILE A 156 2.02 -3.64 11.03
N ASP A 157 1.92 -3.59 12.35
CA ASP A 157 2.76 -2.75 13.20
C ASP A 157 3.32 -3.57 14.37
N ALA A 158 4.61 -3.38 14.67
CA ALA A 158 5.33 -4.12 15.72
C ALA A 158 5.09 -5.65 15.67
N GLY A 159 5.01 -6.23 14.46
CA GLY A 159 4.81 -7.66 14.24
C GLY A 159 3.36 -8.16 14.45
N LYS A 160 2.40 -7.26 14.61
CA LYS A 160 0.98 -7.59 14.78
C LYS A 160 0.14 -7.03 13.65
N MET A 161 -0.86 -7.80 13.20
CA MET A 161 -1.89 -7.27 12.31
C MET A 161 -2.80 -6.34 13.12
N VAL A 162 -2.72 -5.03 12.84
CA VAL A 162 -3.49 -3.99 13.57
C VAL A 162 -4.77 -3.59 12.86
N LEU A 163 -4.82 -3.78 11.54
CA LEU A 163 -6.00 -3.54 10.71
C LEU A 163 -6.00 -4.49 9.53
N SER A 164 -7.16 -5.01 9.13
CA SER A 164 -7.36 -5.72 7.86
C SER A 164 -8.80 -5.59 7.40
N GLY A 165 -9.02 -5.53 6.09
CA GLY A 165 -10.36 -5.48 5.49
C GLY A 165 -10.32 -4.98 4.06
N SER A 166 -11.49 -4.86 3.44
CA SER A 166 -11.61 -4.27 2.12
C SER A 166 -11.29 -2.77 2.16
N MET A 167 -10.76 -2.26 1.06
CA MET A 167 -10.42 -0.84 0.93
C MET A 167 -11.66 0.03 1.15
N ASP A 168 -12.81 -0.39 0.59
CA ASP A 168 -14.07 0.35 0.73
C ASP A 168 -14.53 0.45 2.19
N GLU A 169 -14.51 -0.66 2.95
CA GLU A 169 -14.87 -0.66 4.38
C GLU A 169 -13.92 0.22 5.21
N ILE A 170 -12.64 0.19 4.90
CA ILE A 170 -11.64 1.00 5.60
C ILE A 170 -11.82 2.48 5.26
N MET A 171 -12.02 2.80 3.99
CA MET A 171 -12.28 4.18 3.56
C MET A 171 -13.60 4.71 4.12
N GLU A 172 -14.66 3.90 4.21
CA GLU A 172 -15.91 4.30 4.84
C GLU A 172 -15.71 4.64 6.33
N ARG A 173 -14.93 3.86 7.06
CA ARG A 173 -14.55 4.18 8.46
C ARG A 173 -13.78 5.50 8.56
N ILE A 174 -12.90 5.78 7.59
CA ILE A 174 -12.18 7.06 7.49
C ILE A 174 -13.15 8.21 7.29
N TYR A 175 -14.07 8.09 6.33
CA TYR A 175 -15.04 9.15 6.02
C TYR A 175 -16.05 9.39 7.14
N THR A 176 -16.33 8.38 7.97
CA THR A 176 -17.20 8.53 9.16
C THR A 176 -16.47 9.16 10.35
N SER A 177 -15.16 9.03 10.47
CA SER A 177 -14.35 9.74 11.45
C SER A 177 -14.02 11.14 10.94
N LYS A 178 -14.94 12.08 11.09
CA LYS A 178 -14.74 13.48 10.67
C LYS A 178 -13.64 14.12 11.50
N GLN A 179 -12.46 14.24 10.94
CA GLN A 179 -11.36 14.98 11.55
C GLN A 179 -11.24 16.37 10.96
N ILE A 180 -11.06 17.34 11.84
CA ILE A 180 -10.80 18.73 11.47
C ILE A 180 -9.40 19.08 11.94
N ILE A 181 -8.58 19.60 11.03
CA ILE A 181 -7.27 20.15 11.32
C ILE A 181 -7.45 21.64 11.58
N ILE A 182 -7.07 22.07 12.76
CA ILE A 182 -7.14 23.47 13.18
C ILE A 182 -5.72 23.97 13.43
N SER A 183 -5.33 24.98 12.64
CA SER A 183 -4.06 25.69 12.82
C SER A 183 -4.35 27.05 13.48
N VAL A 184 -3.66 27.34 14.58
CA VAL A 184 -3.76 28.64 15.25
C VAL A 184 -2.42 29.37 15.19
N GLN A 185 -2.46 30.69 15.17
CA GLN A 185 -1.23 31.50 15.15
C GLN A 185 -0.54 31.51 16.51
N ASP A 186 -1.34 31.72 17.56
CA ASP A 186 -0.95 31.78 18.96
C ASP A 186 -2.06 31.19 19.84
N GLN A 187 -1.88 31.19 21.17
CA GLN A 187 -2.90 30.82 22.15
C GLN A 187 -3.32 29.34 22.10
N MET A 188 -2.36 28.43 21.88
CA MET A 188 -2.60 26.99 21.85
C MET A 188 -3.38 26.49 23.08
N GLU A 189 -2.96 26.90 24.29
CA GLU A 189 -3.61 26.48 25.56
C GLU A 189 -5.08 26.94 25.64
N LYS A 190 -5.34 28.18 25.26
CA LYS A 190 -6.72 28.73 25.22
C LYS A 190 -7.58 27.97 24.20
N THR A 191 -7.00 27.64 23.05
CA THR A 191 -7.68 26.88 22.00
C THR A 191 -8.02 25.47 22.48
N LEU A 192 -7.09 24.79 23.13
CA LEU A 192 -7.32 23.46 23.68
C LEU A 192 -8.39 23.48 24.78
N ALA A 193 -8.38 24.48 25.66
CA ALA A 193 -9.41 24.63 26.69
C ALA A 193 -10.79 24.82 26.06
N PHE A 194 -10.90 25.71 25.06
CA PHE A 194 -12.14 25.93 24.32
C PHE A 194 -12.66 24.65 23.62
N LEU A 195 -11.77 23.91 22.93
CA LEU A 195 -12.14 22.69 22.22
C LEU A 195 -12.56 21.56 23.18
N LYS A 196 -11.96 21.48 24.37
CA LYS A 196 -12.33 20.49 25.42
C LYS A 196 -13.74 20.73 25.97
N GLU A 197 -14.21 21.96 26.00
CA GLU A 197 -15.54 22.32 26.48
C GLU A 197 -16.61 22.21 25.39
N SER A 198 -16.23 22.04 24.13
CA SER A 198 -17.15 21.96 23.02
C SER A 198 -17.84 20.59 22.91
N PRO A 199 -19.18 20.53 22.95
CA PRO A 199 -19.91 19.26 22.80
C PRO A 199 -19.80 18.66 21.38
N MET A 200 -19.21 19.39 20.44
CA MET A 200 -18.97 18.95 19.07
C MET A 200 -17.63 18.23 18.90
N VAL A 201 -16.80 18.20 19.96
CA VAL A 201 -15.45 17.65 19.94
C VAL A 201 -15.39 16.37 20.75
N ARG A 202 -14.99 15.26 20.12
CA ARG A 202 -14.85 13.95 20.76
C ARG A 202 -13.41 13.64 21.18
N THR A 203 -12.47 14.00 20.33
CA THR A 203 -11.04 13.74 20.57
C THR A 203 -10.23 14.93 20.15
N ILE A 204 -9.12 15.18 20.84
CA ILE A 204 -8.16 16.22 20.50
C ILE A 204 -6.78 15.58 20.52
N SER A 205 -6.02 15.75 19.45
CA SER A 205 -4.61 15.40 19.38
C SER A 205 -3.83 16.58 18.79
N ILE A 206 -2.57 16.71 19.22
CA ILE A 206 -1.67 17.76 18.75
C ILE A 206 -0.63 17.12 17.86
N CYS A 207 -0.50 17.63 16.63
CA CYS A 207 0.52 17.22 15.68
C CYS A 207 1.36 18.45 15.33
N GLU A 208 2.58 18.54 15.85
CA GLU A 208 3.48 19.69 15.71
C GLU A 208 2.82 21.01 16.14
N LYS A 209 2.30 21.79 15.20
CA LYS A 209 1.64 23.10 15.44
C LYS A 209 0.13 23.06 15.15
N ASP A 210 -0.39 21.92 14.70
CA ASP A 210 -1.79 21.78 14.33
C ASP A 210 -2.54 20.94 15.38
N ILE A 211 -3.82 21.25 15.55
CA ILE A 211 -4.73 20.54 16.44
C ILE A 211 -5.63 19.68 15.56
N MET A 212 -5.57 18.38 15.75
CA MET A 212 -6.48 17.45 15.09
C MET A 212 -7.65 17.18 16.02
N VAL A 213 -8.85 17.42 15.53
CA VAL A 213 -10.10 17.36 16.31
C VAL A 213 -10.99 16.29 15.72
N GLY A 214 -11.32 15.26 16.49
CA GLY A 214 -12.40 14.34 16.15
C GLY A 214 -13.73 15.03 16.38
N PHE A 215 -14.45 15.29 15.28
CA PHE A 215 -15.64 16.14 15.27
C PHE A 215 -16.94 15.33 15.14
N ILE A 216 -17.96 15.73 15.88
CA ILE A 216 -19.30 15.13 15.81
C ILE A 216 -20.27 16.15 15.24
N GLY A 217 -20.68 15.95 14.00
CA GLY A 217 -21.66 16.83 13.39
C GLY A 217 -21.63 16.80 11.86
N ASP A 218 -22.49 17.63 11.28
CA ASP A 218 -22.57 17.90 9.85
C ASP A 218 -21.77 19.17 9.49
N GLU A 219 -21.79 19.56 8.23
CA GLU A 219 -21.09 20.75 7.72
C GLU A 219 -21.58 22.08 8.35
N ARG A 220 -22.83 22.12 8.79
CA ARG A 220 -23.38 23.29 9.47
C ARG A 220 -22.77 23.45 10.85
N ARG A 221 -22.61 22.34 11.58
CA ARG A 221 -21.97 22.34 12.89
C ARG A 221 -20.45 22.60 12.80
N GLU A 222 -19.79 22.21 11.73
CA GLU A 222 -18.40 22.60 11.48
C GLU A 222 -18.25 24.13 11.34
N SER A 223 -19.13 24.74 10.54
CA SER A 223 -19.16 26.18 10.38
C SER A 223 -19.48 26.90 11.69
N GLU A 224 -20.37 26.33 12.51
CA GLU A 224 -20.70 26.85 13.83
C GLU A 224 -19.51 26.75 14.81
N LEU A 225 -18.76 25.66 14.79
CA LEU A 225 -17.54 25.52 15.61
C LEU A 225 -16.52 26.61 15.24
N LEU A 226 -16.26 26.79 13.94
CA LEU A 226 -15.34 27.83 13.48
C LEU A 226 -15.79 29.22 13.91
N LYS A 227 -17.09 29.53 13.78
CA LYS A 227 -17.68 30.80 14.20
C LYS A 227 -17.46 31.03 15.70
N GLN A 228 -17.76 30.03 16.54
CA GLN A 228 -17.59 30.11 17.99
C GLN A 228 -16.13 30.35 18.38
N MET A 229 -15.17 29.71 17.69
CA MET A 229 -13.74 29.94 17.89
C MET A 229 -13.34 31.40 17.61
N ILE A 230 -13.84 31.96 16.50
CA ILE A 230 -13.57 33.35 16.13
C ILE A 230 -14.19 34.30 17.15
N GLU A 231 -15.43 34.08 17.58
CA GLU A 231 -16.13 34.88 18.60
C GLU A 231 -15.43 34.81 19.97
N ALA A 232 -14.81 33.65 20.29
CA ALA A 232 -13.96 33.49 21.48
C ALA A 232 -12.60 34.19 21.37
N GLY A 233 -12.31 34.84 20.23
CA GLY A 233 -11.06 35.55 19.97
C GLY A 233 -9.87 34.61 19.78
N ILE A 234 -10.08 33.41 19.26
CA ILE A 234 -9.01 32.47 18.91
C ILE A 234 -8.51 32.82 17.49
N PRO A 235 -7.20 33.10 17.33
CA PRO A 235 -6.64 33.48 16.02
C PRO A 235 -6.45 32.25 15.12
N VAL A 236 -7.56 31.77 14.52
CA VAL A 236 -7.57 30.62 13.61
C VAL A 236 -6.87 31.01 12.31
N ARG A 237 -5.80 30.30 11.98
CA ARG A 237 -5.04 30.42 10.73
C ARG A 237 -5.49 29.45 9.65
N GLY A 238 -5.92 28.26 10.04
CA GLY A 238 -6.43 27.22 9.19
C GLY A 238 -7.51 26.41 9.88
N PHE A 239 -8.54 26.07 9.12
CA PHE A 239 -9.62 25.19 9.56
C PHE A 239 -10.01 24.36 8.36
N MET A 240 -9.57 23.12 8.36
CA MET A 240 -9.69 22.22 7.23
C MET A 240 -10.28 20.90 7.69
N ARG A 241 -11.22 20.35 6.92
CA ARG A 241 -11.54 18.93 7.05
C ARG A 241 -10.35 18.13 6.53
N GLU A 242 -9.83 17.22 7.33
CA GLU A 242 -8.82 16.29 6.84
C GLU A 242 -9.47 15.42 5.77
N PRO A 243 -8.97 15.43 4.52
CA PRO A 243 -9.38 14.43 3.57
C PRO A 243 -8.91 13.10 4.13
N GLY A 244 -9.85 12.24 4.51
CA GLY A 244 -9.50 10.93 5.07
C GLY A 244 -8.54 10.21 4.14
N SER A 245 -7.40 9.79 4.65
CA SER A 245 -6.39 9.04 3.92
C SER A 245 -5.96 7.80 4.71
N LEU A 246 -5.39 6.81 4.04
CA LEU A 246 -4.82 5.66 4.74
C LEU A 246 -3.70 6.06 5.68
N GLU A 247 -2.94 7.12 5.34
CA GLU A 247 -1.90 7.68 6.20
C GLU A 247 -2.46 8.17 7.53
N SER A 248 -3.63 8.83 7.51
CA SER A 248 -4.27 9.31 8.74
C SER A 248 -4.68 8.16 9.66
N ILE A 249 -5.23 7.08 9.12
CA ILE A 249 -5.52 5.85 9.91
C ILE A 249 -4.22 5.22 10.44
N PHE A 250 -3.22 5.06 9.58
CA PHE A 250 -1.95 4.47 9.97
C PHE A 250 -1.35 5.23 11.15
N MET A 251 -1.30 6.56 11.07
CA MET A 251 -0.80 7.40 12.16
C MET A 251 -1.64 7.28 13.43
N GLN A 252 -2.96 7.14 13.32
CA GLN A 252 -3.82 6.96 14.50
C GLN A 252 -3.62 5.61 15.21
N ILE A 253 -3.38 4.55 14.43
CA ILE A 253 -3.23 3.19 14.96
C ILE A 253 -1.83 2.95 15.51
N THR A 254 -0.80 3.48 14.83
CA THR A 254 0.62 3.22 15.15
C THR A 254 1.22 4.22 16.14
N ASP A 255 0.55 5.34 16.42
CA ASP A 255 1.05 6.39 17.29
C ASP A 255 0.88 6.01 18.78
N HIS A 256 1.78 5.15 19.26
CA HIS A 256 1.82 4.71 20.67
C HIS A 256 2.30 5.80 21.62
N ASN A 257 2.80 6.95 21.12
CA ASN A 257 3.45 8.01 21.91
C ASN A 257 2.59 9.28 22.09
N LYS A 258 1.38 9.35 21.53
CA LYS A 258 0.51 10.50 21.77
C LYS A 258 -0.32 10.29 23.04
N GLU A 259 -0.18 11.17 24.01
CA GLU A 259 -1.17 11.34 25.08
C GLU A 259 -2.54 11.61 24.42
N LYS A 260 -3.31 10.54 24.23
CA LYS A 260 -4.72 10.65 23.84
C LYS A 260 -5.44 11.20 25.08
N VAL A 261 -5.69 12.49 25.10
CA VAL A 261 -6.71 13.04 26.01
C VAL A 261 -8.06 12.58 25.47
N VAL A 262 -8.42 11.34 25.81
CA VAL A 262 -9.75 10.81 25.52
C VAL A 262 -10.69 11.43 26.55
N LEU A 263 -11.52 12.36 26.10
CA LEU A 263 -12.66 12.80 26.89
C LEU A 263 -13.71 11.68 26.80
N SER A 264 -13.69 10.76 27.76
CA SER A 264 -14.80 9.79 27.92
C SER A 264 -15.99 10.54 28.52
N TYR A 265 -16.98 10.82 27.73
CA TYR A 265 -18.32 11.08 28.26
C TYR A 265 -18.97 9.71 28.49
N GLU A 266 -19.17 9.35 29.74
CA GLU A 266 -20.13 8.32 30.12
C GLU A 266 -21.54 8.83 29.76
N ASP A 267 -22.35 7.95 29.15
CA ASP A 267 -23.77 8.18 28.79
C ASP A 267 -24.64 8.46 30.02
#